data_85c4c7f9a68b18dd82844e100458969a
#
_entry.id   85c4c7f9a68b18dd82844e100458969a
#
_cell.length_a   1.000
_cell.length_b   1.000
_cell.length_c   1.000
_cell.angle_alpha   90.00
_cell.angle_beta   90.00
_cell.angle_gamma   90.00
#
_symmetry.space_group_name_H-M   'P 1'
#
loop_
_entity.id
_entity.type
_entity.pdbx_description
1 polymer ?
#
loop_
_entity_poly.entity_id
_entity_poly.type
_entity_poly.pdbx_seq_one_letter_code
_entity_poly.pdbx_strand_id
1 'polypeptide(L)'
;MSFSIESFEGCARQNGVRYWLAHDLMRELGYESWTSFQKVICKAQASCARLEMDALSEFMQVSFVDAADGQQKSSVRLTRFACLLVTMHADERKPQVAQAKVALAALANQVIATRMGQNELGRIEARDDLRSAELALSSAAQHAGVLSEEQAIFKDAGFRGMYNRSLRDLKRMRGLTGKDTPYDFMGLTELAGNLFRVTQTAEKLRNTPGIGLGSASATANQVGQDVRRMMIQNSGVPPERLPQEQNIRSVKAGLRHTAREMKKLDAAARAAKKK
;
A
#
# COMPACT_ATOMS: atom_id res chain seq x y z
N MET A 1 -23.08 -9.66 16.60
CA MET A 1 -23.85 -9.06 15.48
C MET A 1 -23.09 -9.31 14.19
N SER A 2 -23.77 -9.58 13.08
CA SER A 2 -23.17 -9.72 11.77
C SER A 2 -23.15 -8.36 11.07
N PHE A 3 -22.11 -8.04 10.30
CA PHE A 3 -22.08 -6.83 9.47
C PHE A 3 -23.11 -6.96 8.34
N SER A 4 -23.93 -5.95 8.14
CA SER A 4 -24.81 -5.84 6.96
C SER A 4 -24.72 -4.46 6.32
N ILE A 5 -25.01 -4.39 5.01
CA ILE A 5 -25.05 -3.09 4.30
C ILE A 5 -26.13 -2.18 4.88
N GLU A 6 -27.27 -2.73 5.27
CA GLU A 6 -28.36 -1.96 5.87
C GLU A 6 -27.94 -1.33 7.20
N SER A 7 -27.26 -2.10 8.08
CA SER A 7 -26.70 -1.58 9.33
C SER A 7 -25.68 -0.48 9.08
N PHE A 8 -24.73 -0.73 8.17
CA PHE A 8 -23.71 0.24 7.77
C PHE A 8 -24.34 1.54 7.23
N GLU A 9 -25.33 1.42 6.31
CA GLU A 9 -26.02 2.60 5.75
C GLU A 9 -26.88 3.29 6.79
N GLY A 10 -27.45 2.53 7.75
CA GLY A 10 -28.21 3.06 8.89
C GLY A 10 -27.39 3.94 9.82
N CYS A 11 -26.08 3.65 9.98
CA CYS A 11 -25.15 4.47 10.76
C CYS A 11 -24.71 5.76 10.04
N ALA A 12 -25.08 5.94 8.76
CA ALA A 12 -24.67 7.09 7.99
C ALA A 12 -25.36 8.38 8.48
N ARG A 13 -24.58 9.42 8.66
CA ARG A 13 -25.02 10.77 9.01
C ARG A 13 -24.92 11.68 7.80
N GLN A 14 -25.67 12.77 7.81
CA GLN A 14 -25.71 13.73 6.71
C GLN A 14 -25.57 15.16 7.23
N ASN A 15 -24.50 15.83 6.80
CA ASN A 15 -24.32 17.27 6.95
C ASN A 15 -23.75 17.81 5.64
N GLY A 16 -24.65 18.06 4.68
CA GLY A 16 -24.26 18.42 3.31
C GLY A 16 -23.72 17.23 2.50
N VAL A 17 -22.83 16.40 3.04
CA VAL A 17 -22.29 15.17 2.44
C VAL A 17 -22.55 14.00 3.40
N ARG A 18 -22.80 12.82 2.86
CA ARG A 18 -22.99 11.60 3.65
C ARG A 18 -21.66 11.16 4.26
N TYR A 19 -21.67 10.79 5.55
CA TYR A 19 -20.48 10.38 6.30
C TYR A 19 -20.80 9.40 7.41
N TRP A 20 -19.78 8.71 7.91
CA TRP A 20 -19.84 7.80 9.04
C TRP A 20 -18.90 8.28 10.15
N LEU A 21 -19.28 8.07 11.39
CA LEU A 21 -18.34 8.25 12.49
C LEU A 21 -17.50 6.99 12.66
N ALA A 22 -16.22 7.18 12.89
CA ALA A 22 -15.28 6.06 13.08
C ALA A 22 -15.67 5.18 14.28
N HIS A 23 -16.30 5.73 15.32
CA HIS A 23 -16.81 4.95 16.45
C HIS A 23 -17.99 4.03 16.05
N ASP A 24 -18.83 4.45 15.12
CA ASP A 24 -19.91 3.61 14.61
C ASP A 24 -19.33 2.48 13.76
N LEU A 25 -18.42 2.79 12.85
CA LEU A 25 -17.73 1.78 12.04
C LEU A 25 -16.93 0.80 12.91
N MET A 26 -16.30 1.29 13.98
CA MET A 26 -15.57 0.46 14.95
C MET A 26 -16.46 -0.66 15.52
N ARG A 27 -17.68 -0.29 15.94
CA ARG A 27 -18.66 -1.23 16.48
C ARG A 27 -19.14 -2.22 15.42
N GLU A 28 -19.45 -1.74 14.22
CA GLU A 28 -19.87 -2.59 13.09
C GLU A 28 -18.79 -3.62 12.68
N LEU A 29 -17.49 -3.27 12.80
CA LEU A 29 -16.37 -4.15 12.53
C LEU A 29 -15.96 -5.02 13.72
N GLY A 30 -16.70 -4.97 14.85
CA GLY A 30 -16.44 -5.79 16.04
C GLY A 30 -15.16 -5.41 16.79
N TYR A 31 -14.76 -4.14 16.79
CA TYR A 31 -13.69 -3.64 17.62
C TYR A 31 -14.26 -3.09 18.95
N GLU A 32 -13.63 -3.45 20.05
CA GLU A 32 -14.00 -3.00 21.40
C GLU A 32 -13.12 -1.84 21.88
N SER A 33 -11.87 -1.76 21.40
CA SER A 33 -10.89 -0.77 21.82
C SER A 33 -10.69 0.31 20.77
N TRP A 34 -10.95 1.56 21.16
CA TRP A 34 -10.69 2.73 20.32
C TRP A 34 -9.20 2.85 19.94
N THR A 35 -8.30 2.62 20.88
CA THR A 35 -6.84 2.68 20.64
C THR A 35 -6.40 1.67 19.57
N SER A 36 -6.96 0.47 19.58
CA SER A 36 -6.67 -0.54 18.56
C SER A 36 -7.24 -0.15 17.20
N PHE A 37 -8.47 0.40 17.18
CA PHE A 37 -9.11 0.84 15.94
C PHE A 37 -8.45 2.09 15.35
N GLN A 38 -7.97 2.99 16.19
CA GLN A 38 -7.23 4.18 15.73
C GLN A 38 -5.97 3.83 14.95
N LYS A 39 -5.27 2.75 15.32
CA LYS A 39 -4.13 2.24 14.54
C LYS A 39 -4.54 1.81 13.12
N VAL A 40 -5.73 1.23 12.98
CA VAL A 40 -6.29 0.86 11.66
C VAL A 40 -6.61 2.11 10.85
N ILE A 41 -7.21 3.13 11.48
CA ILE A 41 -7.50 4.42 10.83
C ILE A 41 -6.18 5.08 10.34
N CYS A 42 -5.13 5.11 11.15
CA CYS A 42 -3.84 5.67 10.76
C CYS A 42 -3.25 4.96 9.52
N LYS A 43 -3.35 3.62 9.45
CA LYS A 43 -2.93 2.86 8.26
C LYS A 43 -3.76 3.23 7.03
N ALA A 44 -5.07 3.37 7.18
CA ALA A 44 -5.96 3.76 6.09
C ALA A 44 -5.67 5.19 5.59
N GLN A 45 -5.37 6.13 6.50
CA GLN A 45 -4.94 7.49 6.16
C GLN A 45 -3.61 7.49 5.38
N ALA A 46 -2.63 6.69 5.82
CA ALA A 46 -1.36 6.54 5.12
C ALA A 46 -1.57 5.99 3.70
N SER A 47 -2.44 4.98 3.53
CA SER A 47 -2.80 4.46 2.21
C SER A 47 -3.50 5.50 1.34
N CYS A 48 -4.40 6.31 1.91
CA CYS A 48 -5.06 7.41 1.21
C CYS A 48 -4.04 8.41 0.65
N ALA A 49 -3.05 8.80 1.46
CA ALA A 49 -1.97 9.70 1.03
C ALA A 49 -1.12 9.08 -0.10
N ARG A 50 -0.79 7.77 -0.01
CA ARG A 50 -0.05 7.04 -1.06
C ARG A 50 -0.83 6.91 -2.38
N LEU A 51 -2.15 7.01 -2.32
CA LEU A 51 -3.02 7.11 -3.50
C LEU A 51 -3.07 8.51 -4.10
N GLU A 52 -2.30 9.45 -3.58
CA GLU A 52 -2.30 10.86 -4.00
C GLU A 52 -3.69 11.50 -3.86
N MET A 53 -4.43 11.09 -2.81
CA MET A 53 -5.75 11.62 -2.47
C MET A 53 -5.64 12.51 -1.24
N ASP A 54 -6.52 13.51 -1.15
CA ASP A 54 -6.59 14.37 0.02
C ASP A 54 -7.15 13.61 1.24
N ALA A 55 -6.24 13.18 2.12
CA ALA A 55 -6.61 12.45 3.32
C ALA A 55 -7.48 13.28 4.28
N LEU A 56 -7.35 14.62 4.29
CA LEU A 56 -8.15 15.48 5.15
C LEU A 56 -9.62 15.52 4.70
N SER A 57 -9.88 15.41 3.40
CA SER A 57 -11.25 15.34 2.89
C SER A 57 -11.91 13.99 3.13
N GLU A 58 -11.12 12.91 3.24
CA GLU A 58 -11.61 11.55 3.47
C GLU A 58 -11.74 11.22 4.98
N PHE A 59 -10.87 11.80 5.82
CA PHE A 59 -10.75 11.56 7.26
C PHE A 59 -10.71 12.89 8.02
N MET A 60 -11.85 13.37 8.47
CA MET A 60 -11.92 14.65 9.17
C MET A 60 -12.08 14.44 10.68
N GLN A 61 -11.22 15.05 11.49
CA GLN A 61 -11.38 15.03 12.94
C GLN A 61 -12.64 15.78 13.35
N VAL A 62 -13.44 15.19 14.24
CA VAL A 62 -14.68 15.77 14.75
C VAL A 62 -14.87 15.42 16.22
N SER A 63 -15.60 16.26 16.94
CA SER A 63 -16.11 15.92 18.26
C SER A 63 -17.60 15.54 18.15
N PHE A 64 -18.04 14.56 18.91
CA PHE A 64 -19.43 14.15 19.00
C PHE A 64 -19.81 13.84 20.44
N VAL A 65 -21.09 13.93 20.74
CA VAL A 65 -21.64 13.50 22.03
C VAL A 65 -22.05 12.03 21.88
N ASP A 66 -21.46 11.16 22.72
CA ASP A 66 -21.82 9.75 22.72
C ASP A 66 -23.18 9.58 23.41
N ALA A 67 -24.12 8.96 22.69
CA ALA A 67 -25.47 8.76 23.19
C ALA A 67 -25.55 7.79 24.40
N ALA A 68 -24.49 6.98 24.61
CA ALA A 68 -24.49 6.00 25.71
C ALA A 68 -24.13 6.61 27.07
N ASP A 69 -23.30 7.66 27.12
CA ASP A 69 -22.82 8.27 28.38
C ASP A 69 -22.94 9.80 28.40
N GLY A 70 -23.43 10.41 27.32
CA GLY A 70 -23.59 11.86 27.19
C GLY A 70 -22.29 12.65 27.15
N GLN A 71 -21.13 11.98 27.06
CA GLN A 71 -19.82 12.63 27.06
C GLN A 71 -19.42 13.08 25.68
N GLN A 72 -18.70 14.20 25.61
CA GLN A 72 -18.08 14.66 24.37
C GLN A 72 -16.80 13.85 24.10
N LYS A 73 -16.78 13.14 22.97
CA LYS A 73 -15.67 12.30 22.54
C LYS A 73 -15.09 12.80 21.21
N SER A 74 -13.80 12.63 21.05
CA SER A 74 -13.15 12.85 19.76
C SER A 74 -13.34 11.63 18.86
N SER A 75 -13.64 11.85 17.58
CA SER A 75 -13.79 10.82 16.56
C SER A 75 -13.27 11.30 15.21
N VAL A 76 -13.35 10.43 14.21
CA VAL A 76 -13.04 10.75 12.83
C VAL A 76 -14.31 10.58 11.99
N ARG A 77 -14.64 11.61 11.24
CA ARG A 77 -15.66 11.55 10.19
C ARG A 77 -15.04 10.90 8.97
N LEU A 78 -15.66 9.86 8.46
CA LEU A 78 -15.19 9.03 7.35
C LEU A 78 -16.13 9.22 6.15
N THR A 79 -15.57 9.37 4.96
CA THR A 79 -16.33 9.17 3.73
C THR A 79 -16.58 7.67 3.52
N ARG A 80 -17.45 7.29 2.59
CA ARG A 80 -17.67 5.90 2.19
C ARG A 80 -16.37 5.23 1.73
N PHE A 81 -15.53 5.94 0.99
CA PHE A 81 -14.22 5.45 0.54
C PHE A 81 -13.25 5.27 1.72
N ALA A 82 -13.25 6.20 2.68
CA ALA A 82 -12.46 6.04 3.91
C ALA A 82 -12.91 4.81 4.71
N CYS A 83 -14.22 4.54 4.81
CA CYS A 83 -14.74 3.32 5.43
C CYS A 83 -14.23 2.05 4.72
N LEU A 84 -14.19 2.05 3.39
CA LEU A 84 -13.60 0.95 2.61
C LEU A 84 -12.13 0.77 2.95
N LEU A 85 -11.31 1.83 2.91
CA LEU A 85 -9.89 1.75 3.25
C LEU A 85 -9.65 1.25 4.68
N VAL A 86 -10.42 1.75 5.66
CA VAL A 86 -10.35 1.28 7.05
C VAL A 86 -10.66 -0.22 7.12
N THR A 87 -11.73 -0.66 6.46
CA THR A 87 -12.13 -2.08 6.44
C THR A 87 -11.06 -2.96 5.80
N MET A 88 -10.38 -2.47 4.77
CA MET A 88 -9.28 -3.20 4.11
C MET A 88 -8.06 -3.41 5.04
N HIS A 89 -7.79 -2.47 5.94
CA HIS A 89 -6.71 -2.58 6.95
C HIS A 89 -7.12 -3.25 8.25
N ALA A 90 -8.42 -3.54 8.41
CA ALA A 90 -8.95 -4.17 9.61
C ALA A 90 -8.57 -5.67 9.70
N ASP A 91 -8.56 -6.20 10.92
CA ASP A 91 -8.15 -7.57 11.21
C ASP A 91 -9.15 -8.60 10.62
N GLU A 92 -8.73 -9.33 9.61
CA GLU A 92 -9.54 -10.33 8.89
C GLU A 92 -9.99 -11.52 9.75
N ARG A 93 -9.33 -11.76 10.88
CA ARG A 93 -9.75 -12.80 11.82
C ARG A 93 -11.09 -12.50 12.48
N LYS A 94 -11.56 -11.26 12.41
CA LYS A 94 -12.90 -10.86 12.88
C LYS A 94 -13.94 -11.17 11.81
N PRO A 95 -14.97 -11.98 12.11
CA PRO A 95 -16.01 -12.34 11.13
C PRO A 95 -16.72 -11.12 10.52
N GLN A 96 -16.94 -10.08 11.32
CA GLN A 96 -17.57 -8.82 10.89
C GLN A 96 -16.71 -8.11 9.84
N VAL A 97 -15.39 -8.13 9.97
CA VAL A 97 -14.46 -7.54 9.01
C VAL A 97 -14.50 -8.29 7.68
N ALA A 98 -14.51 -9.62 7.71
CA ALA A 98 -14.63 -10.43 6.50
C ALA A 98 -15.95 -10.14 5.75
N GLN A 99 -17.07 -10.05 6.47
CA GLN A 99 -18.37 -9.70 5.90
C GLN A 99 -18.38 -8.26 5.35
N ALA A 100 -17.82 -7.30 6.09
CA ALA A 100 -17.72 -5.90 5.66
C ALA A 100 -16.88 -5.75 4.39
N LYS A 101 -15.79 -6.49 4.25
CA LYS A 101 -14.98 -6.50 3.03
C LYS A 101 -15.81 -6.92 1.82
N VAL A 102 -16.53 -8.02 1.91
CA VAL A 102 -17.40 -8.50 0.83
C VAL A 102 -18.49 -7.47 0.50
N ALA A 103 -19.14 -6.94 1.52
CA ALA A 103 -20.27 -6.01 1.36
C ALA A 103 -19.85 -4.65 0.79
N LEU A 104 -18.79 -4.04 1.31
CA LEU A 104 -18.26 -2.77 0.81
C LEU A 104 -17.60 -2.93 -0.57
N ALA A 105 -17.05 -4.11 -0.83
CA ALA A 105 -16.54 -4.50 -2.11
C ALA A 105 -17.64 -4.53 -3.19
N ALA A 106 -18.81 -5.08 -2.88
CA ALA A 106 -19.95 -5.09 -3.79
C ALA A 106 -20.45 -3.67 -4.12
N LEU A 107 -20.39 -2.74 -3.16
CA LEU A 107 -20.71 -1.32 -3.38
C LEU A 107 -19.68 -0.59 -4.26
N ALA A 108 -18.45 -1.08 -4.33
CA ALA A 108 -17.37 -0.46 -5.09
C ALA A 108 -17.33 -0.85 -6.58
N ASN A 109 -18.38 -1.50 -7.11
CA ASN A 109 -18.44 -2.08 -8.46
C ASN A 109 -17.43 -3.24 -8.68
N GLN A 110 -17.92 -4.41 -8.48
CA GLN A 110 -17.45 -5.82 -8.67
C GLN A 110 -16.01 -6.11 -9.18
N VAL A 111 -15.40 -5.26 -9.99
CA VAL A 111 -14.12 -5.59 -10.65
C VAL A 111 -12.89 -5.29 -9.78
N ILE A 112 -12.97 -4.29 -8.92
CA ILE A 112 -11.80 -3.81 -8.14
C ILE A 112 -11.76 -4.48 -6.77
N ALA A 113 -12.89 -4.70 -6.18
CA ALA A 113 -13.01 -5.12 -4.79
C ALA A 113 -12.70 -6.59 -4.55
N THR A 114 -12.97 -7.48 -5.48
CA THR A 114 -12.62 -8.91 -5.39
C THR A 114 -11.11 -9.17 -5.57
N ARG A 115 -10.39 -8.21 -6.18
CA ARG A 115 -8.94 -8.32 -6.42
C ARG A 115 -8.10 -7.50 -5.45
N MET A 116 -8.70 -6.64 -4.65
CA MET A 116 -7.99 -5.76 -3.73
C MET A 116 -8.02 -6.32 -2.31
N GLY A 117 -7.34 -7.43 -2.12
CA GLY A 117 -6.99 -7.91 -0.78
C GLY A 117 -5.95 -6.99 -0.10
N GLN A 118 -5.67 -7.23 1.18
CA GLN A 118 -4.60 -6.56 1.93
C GLN A 118 -3.25 -6.55 1.18
N ASN A 119 -3.03 -7.55 0.32
CA ASN A 119 -1.82 -7.67 -0.50
C ASN A 119 -1.60 -6.48 -1.43
N GLU A 120 -2.65 -5.91 -2.04
CA GLU A 120 -2.50 -4.79 -2.98
C GLU A 120 -2.11 -3.48 -2.29
N LEU A 121 -2.70 -3.19 -1.14
CA LEU A 121 -2.29 -2.03 -0.34
C LEU A 121 -0.88 -2.21 0.21
N GLY A 122 -0.54 -3.40 0.70
CA GLY A 122 0.82 -3.74 1.11
C GLY A 122 1.84 -3.61 -0.03
N ARG A 123 1.48 -4.00 -1.25
CA ARG A 123 2.32 -3.80 -2.45
C ARG A 123 2.53 -2.31 -2.76
N ILE A 124 1.49 -1.49 -2.67
CA ILE A 124 1.60 -0.04 -2.86
C ILE A 124 2.55 0.56 -1.82
N GLU A 125 2.40 0.17 -0.56
CA GLU A 125 3.26 0.60 0.54
C GLU A 125 4.72 0.19 0.31
N ALA A 126 4.97 -1.10 0.12
CA ALA A 126 6.31 -1.63 -0.13
C ALA A 126 6.98 -1.01 -1.37
N ARG A 127 6.21 -0.68 -2.40
CA ARG A 127 6.72 -0.01 -3.61
C ARG A 127 7.15 1.42 -3.35
N ASP A 128 6.39 2.17 -2.54
CA ASP A 128 6.72 3.56 -2.19
C ASP A 128 7.93 3.60 -1.23
N ASP A 129 8.01 2.67 -0.27
CA ASP A 129 9.16 2.51 0.61
C ASP A 129 10.43 2.14 -0.18
N LEU A 130 10.31 1.21 -1.14
CA LEU A 130 11.41 0.85 -2.02
C LEU A 130 11.90 2.04 -2.86
N ARG A 131 10.99 2.88 -3.35
CA ARG A 131 11.37 4.11 -4.08
C ARG A 131 12.19 5.05 -3.21
N SER A 132 11.79 5.24 -1.96
CA SER A 132 12.52 6.06 -0.99
C SER A 132 13.90 5.47 -0.68
N ALA A 133 13.97 4.15 -0.50
CA ALA A 133 15.22 3.43 -0.28
C ALA A 133 16.17 3.51 -1.51
N GLU A 134 15.64 3.47 -2.74
CA GLU A 134 16.45 3.64 -3.96
C GLU A 134 17.09 5.03 -4.06
N LEU A 135 16.39 6.07 -3.60
CA LEU A 135 16.96 7.43 -3.53
C LEU A 135 18.10 7.46 -2.50
N ALA A 136 17.90 6.88 -1.34
CA ALA A 136 18.94 6.78 -0.30
C ALA A 136 20.15 5.94 -0.78
N LEU A 137 19.92 4.85 -1.50
CA LEU A 137 20.97 4.05 -2.11
C LEU A 137 21.76 4.85 -3.15
N SER A 138 21.08 5.61 -4.01
CA SER A 138 21.74 6.44 -5.03
C SER A 138 22.65 7.49 -4.37
N SER A 139 22.20 8.12 -3.28
CA SER A 139 23.02 9.05 -2.50
C SER A 139 24.23 8.34 -1.85
N ALA A 140 24.02 7.19 -1.22
CA ALA A 140 25.10 6.41 -0.61
C ALA A 140 26.14 5.96 -1.66
N ALA A 141 25.70 5.57 -2.86
CA ALA A 141 26.60 5.21 -3.96
C ALA A 141 27.43 6.41 -4.43
N GLN A 142 26.84 7.60 -4.52
CA GLN A 142 27.59 8.83 -4.84
C GLN A 142 28.67 9.13 -3.80
N HIS A 143 28.34 9.03 -2.50
CA HIS A 143 29.34 9.17 -1.43
C HIS A 143 30.44 8.11 -1.48
N ALA A 144 30.12 6.90 -1.97
CA ALA A 144 31.06 5.84 -2.21
C ALA A 144 31.89 6.03 -3.51
N GLY A 145 31.68 7.14 -4.25
CA GLY A 145 32.46 7.48 -5.45
C GLY A 145 31.88 6.96 -6.77
N VAL A 146 30.62 6.55 -6.80
CA VAL A 146 29.91 6.17 -8.05
C VAL A 146 29.39 7.44 -8.72
N LEU A 147 29.82 7.71 -9.95
CA LEU A 147 29.40 8.87 -10.72
C LEU A 147 27.93 8.76 -11.19
N SER A 148 27.31 9.90 -11.52
CA SER A 148 25.90 9.93 -11.94
C SER A 148 25.63 9.09 -13.17
N GLU A 149 26.50 9.09 -14.15
CA GLU A 149 26.45 8.28 -15.38
C GLU A 149 26.65 6.78 -15.12
N GLU A 150 27.29 6.42 -14.01
CA GLU A 150 27.58 5.05 -13.64
C GLU A 150 26.45 4.40 -12.81
N GLN A 151 25.48 5.19 -12.33
CA GLN A 151 24.39 4.72 -11.48
C GLN A 151 23.60 3.54 -12.09
N ALA A 152 23.46 3.51 -13.42
CA ALA A 152 22.76 2.43 -14.11
C ALA A 152 23.56 1.11 -14.02
N ILE A 153 24.87 1.15 -14.15
CA ILE A 153 25.77 -0.02 -14.04
C ILE A 153 25.74 -0.54 -12.60
N PHE A 154 25.88 0.37 -11.64
CA PHE A 154 25.80 0.05 -10.21
C PHE A 154 24.48 -0.64 -9.84
N LYS A 155 23.34 -0.09 -10.28
CA LYS A 155 22.02 -0.69 -10.02
C LYS A 155 21.87 -2.06 -10.68
N ASP A 156 22.36 -2.23 -11.90
CA ASP A 156 22.33 -3.52 -12.61
C ASP A 156 23.13 -4.61 -11.88
N ALA A 157 24.25 -4.25 -11.23
CA ALA A 157 25.01 -5.20 -10.42
C ALA A 157 24.18 -5.81 -9.28
N GLY A 158 23.37 -5.02 -8.59
CA GLY A 158 22.44 -5.51 -7.57
C GLY A 158 21.35 -6.43 -8.13
N PHE A 159 20.81 -6.14 -9.32
CA PHE A 159 19.90 -7.03 -10.02
C PHE A 159 20.55 -8.35 -10.41
N ARG A 160 21.79 -8.32 -10.94
CA ARG A 160 22.55 -9.53 -11.27
C ARG A 160 22.75 -10.42 -10.04
N GLY A 161 23.05 -9.83 -8.89
CA GLY A 161 23.16 -10.59 -7.64
C GLY A 161 21.86 -11.29 -7.26
N MET A 162 20.74 -10.56 -7.24
CA MET A 162 19.46 -11.09 -6.76
C MET A 162 18.78 -12.02 -7.77
N TYR A 163 18.85 -11.71 -9.08
CA TYR A 163 18.08 -12.41 -10.11
C TYR A 163 18.95 -13.30 -11.03
N ASN A 164 20.27 -13.34 -10.86
CA ASN A 164 21.20 -13.94 -11.81
C ASN A 164 21.03 -13.42 -13.25
N ARG A 165 20.50 -12.22 -13.41
CA ARG A 165 20.19 -11.59 -14.69
C ARG A 165 20.40 -10.09 -14.61
N SER A 166 20.74 -9.47 -15.74
CA SER A 166 20.71 -8.03 -15.85
C SER A 166 19.26 -7.51 -15.72
N LEU A 167 19.10 -6.25 -15.33
CA LEU A 167 17.80 -5.59 -15.33
C LEU A 167 17.11 -5.66 -16.70
N ARG A 168 17.90 -5.52 -17.79
CA ARG A 168 17.40 -5.62 -19.16
C ARG A 168 16.87 -7.02 -19.48
N ASP A 169 17.59 -8.07 -19.07
CA ASP A 169 17.18 -9.45 -19.33
C ASP A 169 15.99 -9.85 -18.47
N LEU A 170 15.91 -9.37 -17.23
CA LEU A 170 14.74 -9.55 -16.36
C LEU A 170 13.49 -8.92 -16.99
N LYS A 171 13.61 -7.68 -17.51
CA LYS A 171 12.50 -7.03 -18.22
C LYS A 171 12.05 -7.85 -19.44
N ARG A 172 13.00 -8.28 -20.26
CA ARG A 172 12.70 -9.09 -21.46
C ARG A 172 12.01 -10.39 -21.09
N MET A 173 12.51 -11.11 -20.10
CA MET A 173 11.94 -12.37 -19.63
C MET A 173 10.48 -12.19 -19.14
N ARG A 174 10.19 -11.05 -18.54
CA ARG A 174 8.86 -10.70 -18.02
C ARG A 174 7.94 -10.02 -19.04
N GLY A 175 8.37 -9.88 -20.29
CA GLY A 175 7.59 -9.21 -21.34
C GLY A 175 7.33 -7.71 -21.07
N LEU A 176 8.20 -7.07 -20.30
CA LEU A 176 8.07 -5.66 -19.95
C LEU A 176 8.70 -4.77 -21.01
N THR A 177 8.08 -3.62 -21.26
CA THR A 177 8.60 -2.62 -22.21
C THR A 177 9.73 -1.78 -21.61
N GLY A 178 10.44 -1.01 -22.43
CA GLY A 178 11.50 -0.11 -21.95
C GLY A 178 11.03 0.92 -20.90
N LYS A 179 9.77 1.34 -20.98
CA LYS A 179 9.15 2.33 -20.07
C LYS A 179 8.69 1.74 -18.75
N ASP A 180 8.55 0.42 -18.67
CA ASP A 180 8.07 -0.25 -17.47
C ASP A 180 9.15 -0.34 -16.41
N THR A 181 8.76 -0.16 -15.16
CA THR A 181 9.59 -0.43 -13.99
C THR A 181 9.25 -1.82 -13.46
N PRO A 182 10.17 -2.78 -13.41
CA PRO A 182 9.86 -4.14 -12.95
C PRO A 182 9.19 -4.19 -11.58
N TYR A 183 9.57 -3.31 -10.68
CA TYR A 183 8.99 -3.21 -9.34
C TYR A 183 7.47 -3.00 -9.33
N ASP A 184 6.93 -2.34 -10.37
CA ASP A 184 5.49 -2.08 -10.47
C ASP A 184 4.67 -3.36 -10.74
N PHE A 185 5.34 -4.47 -11.12
CA PHE A 185 4.76 -5.78 -11.42
C PHE A 185 5.17 -6.87 -10.42
N MET A 186 5.87 -6.52 -9.34
CA MET A 186 6.32 -7.46 -8.33
C MET A 186 5.26 -7.68 -7.25
N GLY A 187 5.19 -8.91 -6.75
CA GLY A 187 4.42 -9.26 -5.57
C GLY A 187 5.06 -8.71 -4.29
N LEU A 188 4.32 -8.74 -3.18
CA LEU A 188 4.75 -8.18 -1.91
C LEU A 188 6.07 -8.79 -1.41
N THR A 189 6.23 -10.11 -1.48
CA THR A 189 7.47 -10.81 -1.06
C THR A 189 8.67 -10.37 -1.88
N GLU A 190 8.51 -10.20 -3.19
CA GLU A 190 9.60 -9.76 -4.07
C GLU A 190 9.97 -8.29 -3.83
N LEU A 191 8.98 -7.43 -3.60
CA LEU A 191 9.21 -6.03 -3.22
C LEU A 191 9.95 -5.92 -1.87
N ALA A 192 9.54 -6.71 -0.87
CA ALA A 192 10.20 -6.75 0.44
C ALA A 192 11.67 -7.23 0.31
N GLY A 193 11.93 -8.25 -0.49
CA GLY A 193 13.29 -8.71 -0.80
C GLY A 193 14.15 -7.63 -1.46
N ASN A 194 13.60 -6.88 -2.42
CA ASN A 194 14.29 -5.75 -3.04
C ASN A 194 14.50 -4.59 -2.07
N LEU A 195 13.54 -4.27 -1.22
CA LEU A 195 13.67 -3.24 -0.19
C LEU A 195 14.82 -3.59 0.76
N PHE A 196 14.88 -4.84 1.24
CA PHE A 196 15.96 -5.32 2.09
C PHE A 196 17.32 -5.25 1.38
N ARG A 197 17.40 -5.71 0.12
CA ARG A 197 18.63 -5.61 -0.71
C ARG A 197 19.11 -4.17 -0.82
N VAL A 198 18.24 -3.24 -1.16
CA VAL A 198 18.54 -1.83 -1.37
C VAL A 198 19.02 -1.16 -0.08
N THR A 199 18.31 -1.37 1.02
CA THR A 199 18.67 -0.79 2.33
C THR A 199 19.98 -1.35 2.86
N GLN A 200 20.23 -2.66 2.76
CA GLN A 200 21.49 -3.27 3.18
C GLN A 200 22.68 -2.81 2.33
N THR A 201 22.48 -2.64 1.02
CA THR A 201 23.54 -2.09 0.14
C THR A 201 23.86 -0.65 0.53
N ALA A 202 22.82 0.18 0.76
CA ALA A 202 23.02 1.57 1.16
C ALA A 202 23.79 1.68 2.50
N GLU A 203 23.45 0.82 3.46
CA GLU A 203 24.12 0.81 4.77
C GLU A 203 25.61 0.43 4.65
N LYS A 204 25.94 -0.62 3.87
CA LYS A 204 27.32 -1.01 3.61
C LYS A 204 28.11 0.11 2.93
N LEU A 205 27.52 0.80 1.95
CA LEU A 205 28.20 1.89 1.24
C LEU A 205 28.44 3.15 2.08
N ARG A 206 27.56 3.47 3.01
CA ARG A 206 27.74 4.59 3.94
C ARG A 206 29.01 4.45 4.79
N ASN A 207 29.36 3.22 5.12
CA ASN A 207 30.54 2.91 5.92
C ASN A 207 31.83 2.75 5.11
N THR A 208 31.80 2.94 3.77
CA THR A 208 32.93 2.75 2.87
C THR A 208 33.02 3.88 1.83
N PRO A 209 33.35 5.11 2.24
CA PRO A 209 33.42 6.24 1.30
C PRO A 209 34.55 6.07 0.29
N GLY A 210 34.33 6.54 -0.95
CA GLY A 210 35.38 6.65 -1.96
C GLY A 210 35.88 5.33 -2.58
N ILE A 211 35.16 4.22 -2.44
CA ILE A 211 35.58 2.91 -2.97
C ILE A 211 35.44 2.75 -4.50
N GLY A 212 34.72 3.67 -5.14
CA GLY A 212 34.49 3.69 -6.59
C GLY A 212 33.51 2.65 -7.10
N LEU A 213 33.16 2.75 -8.41
CA LEU A 213 32.14 1.93 -9.06
C LEU A 213 32.40 0.41 -8.92
N GLY A 214 33.63 -0.05 -9.11
CA GLY A 214 33.94 -1.48 -9.10
C GLY A 214 33.60 -2.13 -7.76
N SER A 215 34.10 -1.58 -6.64
CA SER A 215 33.87 -2.10 -5.30
C SER A 215 32.43 -1.90 -4.84
N ALA A 216 31.81 -0.75 -5.19
CA ALA A 216 30.40 -0.51 -4.91
C ALA A 216 29.48 -1.51 -5.64
N SER A 217 29.77 -1.79 -6.91
CA SER A 217 29.02 -2.80 -7.71
C SER A 217 29.23 -4.21 -7.17
N ALA A 218 30.45 -4.57 -6.76
CA ALA A 218 30.71 -5.86 -6.12
C ALA A 218 29.90 -6.01 -4.81
N THR A 219 29.85 -4.95 -3.99
CA THR A 219 29.03 -4.91 -2.77
C THR A 219 27.55 -5.09 -3.09
N ALA A 220 27.00 -4.36 -4.06
CA ALA A 220 25.61 -4.47 -4.47
C ALA A 220 25.27 -5.88 -5.00
N ASN A 221 26.15 -6.47 -5.77
CA ASN A 221 26.00 -7.83 -6.28
C ASN A 221 26.01 -8.85 -5.14
N GLN A 222 26.97 -8.76 -4.22
CA GLN A 222 27.07 -9.67 -3.07
C GLN A 222 25.81 -9.62 -2.19
N VAL A 223 25.34 -8.42 -1.83
CA VAL A 223 24.08 -8.26 -1.07
C VAL A 223 22.92 -8.87 -1.84
N GLY A 224 22.87 -8.67 -3.16
CA GLY A 224 21.87 -9.31 -4.02
C GLY A 224 21.89 -10.82 -3.93
N GLN A 225 23.07 -11.45 -3.98
CA GLN A 225 23.24 -12.89 -3.83
C GLN A 225 22.81 -13.43 -2.45
N ASP A 226 23.11 -12.67 -1.40
CA ASP A 226 22.73 -13.05 -0.03
C ASP A 226 21.20 -13.04 0.14
N VAL A 227 20.53 -12.00 -0.37
CA VAL A 227 19.06 -11.92 -0.37
C VAL A 227 18.45 -13.03 -1.23
N ARG A 228 19.02 -13.29 -2.42
CA ARG A 228 18.60 -14.42 -3.27
C ARG A 228 18.65 -15.74 -2.53
N ARG A 229 19.77 -16.01 -1.86
CA ARG A 229 19.98 -17.25 -1.08
C ARG A 229 18.94 -17.40 0.01
N MET A 230 18.69 -16.34 0.77
CA MET A 230 17.67 -16.30 1.82
C MET A 230 16.26 -16.55 1.26
N MET A 231 15.89 -15.92 0.15
CA MET A 231 14.58 -16.13 -0.48
C MET A 231 14.39 -17.57 -0.95
N ILE A 232 15.41 -18.17 -1.59
CA ILE A 232 15.34 -19.56 -2.05
C ILE A 232 15.24 -20.53 -0.86
N GLN A 233 16.01 -20.30 0.19
CA GLN A 233 15.96 -21.14 1.41
C GLN A 233 14.59 -21.12 2.06
N ASN A 234 13.92 -19.96 2.09
CA ASN A 234 12.63 -19.81 2.76
C ASN A 234 11.44 -20.24 1.89
N SER A 235 11.46 -19.99 0.59
CA SER A 235 10.31 -20.23 -0.29
C SER A 235 10.50 -21.37 -1.29
N GLY A 236 11.73 -21.88 -1.45
CA GLY A 236 12.07 -22.85 -2.49
C GLY A 236 12.07 -22.30 -3.91
N VAL A 237 11.68 -21.04 -4.11
CA VAL A 237 11.51 -20.42 -5.45
C VAL A 237 12.51 -19.29 -5.65
N PRO A 238 13.29 -19.32 -6.73
CA PRO A 238 14.20 -18.22 -7.05
C PRO A 238 13.42 -16.96 -7.46
N PRO A 239 13.91 -15.75 -7.08
CA PRO A 239 13.19 -14.49 -7.28
C PRO A 239 12.72 -14.23 -8.71
N GLU A 240 13.49 -14.61 -9.72
CA GLU A 240 13.10 -14.44 -11.13
C GLU A 240 11.93 -15.32 -11.57
N ARG A 241 11.57 -16.35 -10.81
CA ARG A 241 10.45 -17.25 -11.08
C ARG A 241 9.20 -16.91 -10.26
N LEU A 242 9.28 -15.90 -9.41
CA LEU A 242 8.08 -15.43 -8.68
C LEU A 242 7.04 -14.91 -9.67
N PRO A 243 5.74 -15.11 -9.38
CA PRO A 243 4.67 -14.67 -10.26
C PRO A 243 4.66 -13.14 -10.41
N GLN A 244 4.31 -12.69 -11.61
CA GLN A 244 4.06 -11.28 -11.85
C GLN A 244 2.64 -10.92 -11.41
N GLU A 245 2.52 -9.72 -10.88
CA GLU A 245 1.26 -9.14 -10.45
C GLU A 245 0.80 -8.05 -11.41
N GLN A 246 -0.44 -7.59 -11.24
CA GLN A 246 -0.95 -6.45 -11.98
C GLN A 246 -0.12 -5.19 -11.70
N ASN A 247 0.05 -4.34 -12.73
CA ASN A 247 0.77 -3.08 -12.58
C ASN A 247 0.19 -2.22 -11.45
N ILE A 248 1.00 -1.85 -10.48
CA ILE A 248 0.62 -1.02 -9.33
C ILE A 248 -0.03 0.32 -9.76
N ARG A 249 0.40 0.89 -10.89
CA ARG A 249 -0.21 2.14 -11.39
C ARG A 249 -1.67 1.95 -11.79
N SER A 250 -2.01 0.82 -12.40
CA SER A 250 -3.40 0.51 -12.73
C SER A 250 -4.23 0.22 -11.48
N VAL A 251 -3.63 -0.42 -10.46
CA VAL A 251 -4.27 -0.62 -9.15
C VAL A 251 -4.58 0.73 -8.48
N LYS A 252 -3.59 1.64 -8.41
CA LYS A 252 -3.77 3.00 -7.87
C LYS A 252 -4.86 3.78 -8.65
N ALA A 253 -4.87 3.69 -9.99
CA ALA A 253 -5.88 4.34 -10.83
C ALA A 253 -7.29 3.78 -10.55
N GLY A 254 -7.42 2.46 -10.42
CA GLY A 254 -8.67 1.79 -10.06
C GLY A 254 -9.22 2.26 -8.73
N LEU A 255 -8.37 2.37 -7.70
CA LEU A 255 -8.77 2.88 -6.37
C LEU A 255 -9.29 4.31 -6.45
N ARG A 256 -8.61 5.19 -7.17
CA ARG A 256 -9.05 6.56 -7.37
C ARG A 256 -10.38 6.64 -8.13
N HIS A 257 -10.58 5.76 -9.10
CA HIS A 257 -11.87 5.66 -9.80
C HIS A 257 -12.98 5.23 -8.84
N THR A 258 -12.76 4.19 -8.03
CA THR A 258 -13.72 3.73 -7.01
C THR A 258 -14.11 4.84 -6.04
N ALA A 259 -13.14 5.63 -5.56
CA ALA A 259 -13.43 6.77 -4.69
C ALA A 259 -14.35 7.80 -5.36
N ARG A 260 -14.13 8.09 -6.65
CA ARG A 260 -15.00 9.01 -7.40
C ARG A 260 -16.43 8.48 -7.56
N GLU A 261 -16.58 7.19 -7.85
CA GLU A 261 -17.90 6.57 -7.99
C GLU A 261 -18.65 6.54 -6.64
N MET A 262 -17.97 6.23 -5.55
CA MET A 262 -18.57 6.30 -4.21
C MET A 262 -19.04 7.73 -3.86
N LYS A 263 -18.27 8.75 -4.22
CA LYS A 263 -18.70 10.16 -4.04
C LYS A 263 -19.94 10.49 -4.86
N LYS A 264 -20.07 9.97 -6.06
CA LYS A 264 -21.28 10.15 -6.91
C LYS A 264 -22.51 9.51 -6.28
N LEU A 265 -22.39 8.29 -5.75
CA LEU A 265 -23.48 7.58 -5.05
C LEU A 265 -23.99 8.40 -3.86
N ASP A 266 -23.09 8.96 -3.06
CA ASP A 266 -23.45 9.78 -1.91
C ASP A 266 -24.10 11.13 -2.32
N ALA A 267 -23.72 11.69 -3.45
CA ALA A 267 -24.34 12.89 -4.03
C ALA A 267 -25.74 12.60 -4.62
N ALA A 268 -25.92 11.48 -5.31
CA ALA A 268 -27.21 11.07 -5.87
C ALA A 268 -28.26 10.78 -4.79
N ALA A 269 -27.87 10.15 -3.69
CA ALA A 269 -28.73 9.93 -2.52
C ALA A 269 -29.24 11.25 -1.91
N ARG A 270 -28.51 12.35 -2.07
CA ARG A 270 -28.91 13.69 -1.66
C ARG A 270 -30.02 14.28 -2.54
N ALA A 271 -29.97 14.04 -3.85
CA ALA A 271 -30.96 14.54 -4.80
C ALA A 271 -32.31 13.82 -4.62
N ALA A 272 -32.31 12.52 -4.34
CA ALA A 272 -33.52 11.71 -4.12
C ALA A 272 -34.27 12.09 -2.81
N LYS A 273 -33.59 12.57 -1.77
CA LYS A 273 -34.21 13.03 -0.51
C LYS A 273 -34.74 14.47 -0.55
N LYS A 274 -34.47 15.23 -1.62
CA LYS A 274 -34.98 16.61 -1.81
C LYS A 274 -36.25 16.68 -2.66
N LYS A 275 -36.67 15.56 -3.24
CA LYS A 275 -37.97 15.37 -3.86
C LYS A 275 -38.91 14.69 -2.89
#